data_fe10ea41ef6678bd85692f39008822a7
#
_entry.id   fe10ea41ef6678bd85692f39008822a7
#
_cell.length_a   1.000
_cell.length_b   1.000
_cell.length_c   1.000
_cell.angle_alpha   90.00
_cell.angle_beta   90.00
_cell.angle_gamma   90.00
#
_symmetry.space_group_name_H-M   'P 1'
#
loop_
_entity.id
_entity.type
_entity.pdbx_description
1 polymer ?
#
loop_
_entity_poly.entity_id
_entity_poly.type
_entity_poly.pdbx_seq_one_letter_code
_entity_poly.pdbx_strand_id
1 'polypeptide(L)'
;QECREACGGAGYLRSNRFAALKADTDVFTTFEGDNTVLLQLAAKNLLTDFKDQFGELDPLGTAAFVGRQVVETIAERGAIREFLTRISDDLRPGSDDTGDLLERETQLELLRWREDHVKSGAARRLKGGIDDGRDPFDVLIDAQDHVIAVARTYVERVVLEAFATAIERCEHTRSREL
;
A
#
# COMPACT_ATOMS: atom_id res chain seq x y z
N GLN A 1 -6.70 -3.32 16.12
CA GLN A 1 -6.57 -2.12 16.94
C GLN A 1 -7.23 -0.92 16.24
N GLU A 2 -6.84 -0.60 15.03
CA GLU A 2 -7.32 0.54 14.23
C GLU A 2 -8.84 0.55 14.06
N CYS A 3 -9.45 -0.59 13.70
CA CYS A 3 -10.91 -0.71 13.59
C CYS A 3 -11.62 -0.37 14.91
N ARG A 4 -11.06 -0.77 16.05
CA ARG A 4 -11.62 -0.46 17.36
C ARG A 4 -11.56 1.04 17.65
N GLU A 5 -10.46 1.69 17.31
CA GLU A 5 -10.26 3.12 17.50
C GLU A 5 -11.14 3.94 16.56
N ALA A 6 -11.28 3.51 15.31
CA ALA A 6 -12.16 4.14 14.33
C ALA A 6 -13.64 4.14 14.77
N CYS A 7 -14.08 3.11 15.51
CA CYS A 7 -15.43 3.04 16.07
C CYS A 7 -15.63 3.92 17.33
N GLY A 8 -14.63 4.67 17.79
CA GLY A 8 -14.71 5.50 18.97
C GLY A 8 -15.18 4.72 20.22
N GLY A 9 -16.08 5.30 21.02
CA GLY A 9 -16.60 4.66 22.24
C GLY A 9 -17.29 3.30 21.99
N ALA A 10 -17.94 3.12 20.84
CA ALA A 10 -18.56 1.86 20.46
C ALA A 10 -17.55 0.71 20.31
N GLY A 11 -16.32 1.01 19.91
CA GLY A 11 -15.24 0.03 19.79
C GLY A 11 -14.82 -0.62 21.12
N TYR A 12 -15.17 -0.01 22.24
CA TYR A 12 -14.86 -0.51 23.59
C TYR A 12 -16.01 -1.28 24.24
N LEU A 13 -17.19 -1.26 23.65
CA LEU A 13 -18.32 -1.99 24.18
C LEU A 13 -18.14 -3.50 23.99
N ARG A 14 -18.36 -4.27 25.06
CA ARG A 14 -18.23 -5.74 25.03
C ARG A 14 -19.16 -6.39 24.00
N SER A 15 -20.35 -5.83 23.81
CA SER A 15 -21.34 -6.30 22.82
C SER A 15 -20.80 -6.28 21.38
N ASN A 16 -19.90 -5.38 21.07
CA ASN A 16 -19.31 -5.24 19.74
C ASN A 16 -18.09 -6.15 19.50
N ARG A 17 -17.66 -6.91 20.51
CA ARG A 17 -16.63 -7.95 20.46
C ARG A 17 -15.22 -7.52 20.00
N PHE A 18 -14.95 -6.27 19.70
CA PHE A 18 -13.62 -5.82 19.23
C PHE A 18 -12.49 -6.15 20.19
N ALA A 19 -12.75 -6.06 21.52
CA ALA A 19 -11.75 -6.42 22.52
C ALA A 19 -11.40 -7.92 22.49
N ALA A 20 -12.41 -8.80 22.32
CA ALA A 20 -12.21 -10.23 22.19
C ALA A 20 -11.49 -10.57 20.88
N LEU A 21 -11.93 -10.01 19.76
CA LEU A 21 -11.28 -10.20 18.45
C LEU A 21 -9.81 -9.74 18.47
N LYS A 22 -9.52 -8.63 19.16
CA LYS A 22 -8.14 -8.18 19.32
C LYS A 22 -7.32 -9.20 20.11
N ALA A 23 -7.83 -9.69 21.24
CA ALA A 23 -7.12 -10.69 22.05
C ALA A 23 -6.88 -11.99 21.26
N ASP A 24 -7.89 -12.45 20.50
CA ASP A 24 -7.78 -13.66 19.68
C ASP A 24 -6.77 -13.50 18.53
N THR A 25 -6.59 -12.28 18.01
CA THR A 25 -5.66 -12.00 16.91
C THR A 25 -4.25 -11.58 17.36
N ASP A 26 -4.07 -11.19 18.63
CA ASP A 26 -2.75 -10.79 19.16
C ASP A 26 -1.71 -11.91 19.05
N VAL A 27 -2.13 -13.18 19.09
CA VAL A 27 -1.25 -14.34 18.90
C VAL A 27 -0.53 -14.31 17.54
N PHE A 28 -1.17 -13.77 16.50
CA PHE A 28 -0.60 -13.69 15.14
C PHE A 28 0.51 -12.66 15.01
N THR A 29 0.72 -11.82 16.02
CA THR A 29 1.83 -10.84 15.99
C THR A 29 3.20 -11.49 16.17
N THR A 30 3.25 -12.69 16.76
CA THR A 30 4.49 -13.42 17.07
C THR A 30 4.43 -14.92 16.78
N PHE A 31 3.26 -15.46 16.50
CA PHE A 31 3.01 -16.91 16.35
C PHE A 31 3.85 -17.55 15.22
N GLU A 32 3.98 -16.89 14.08
CA GLU A 32 4.77 -17.33 12.94
C GLU A 32 6.10 -16.55 12.78
N GLY A 33 6.46 -15.77 13.80
CA GLY A 33 7.62 -14.90 13.83
C GLY A 33 7.24 -13.43 14.08
N ASP A 34 8.25 -12.62 14.36
CA ASP A 34 8.05 -11.17 14.52
C ASP A 34 7.58 -10.54 13.23
N ASN A 35 6.51 -9.75 13.29
CA ASN A 35 5.90 -9.13 12.12
C ASN A 35 6.87 -8.19 11.37
N THR A 36 7.83 -7.56 12.06
CA THR A 36 8.82 -6.70 11.40
C THR A 36 9.75 -7.54 10.52
N VAL A 37 10.18 -8.71 11.02
CA VAL A 37 11.01 -9.65 10.27
C VAL A 37 10.25 -10.21 9.07
N LEU A 38 8.98 -10.57 9.26
CA LEU A 38 8.12 -11.06 8.16
C LEU A 38 7.92 -10.00 7.09
N LEU A 39 7.72 -8.74 7.48
CA LEU A 39 7.62 -7.61 6.55
C LEU A 39 8.92 -7.38 5.78
N GLN A 40 10.09 -7.54 6.42
CA GLN A 40 11.38 -7.45 5.73
C GLN A 40 11.55 -8.57 4.69
N LEU A 41 11.14 -9.80 5.04
CA LEU A 41 11.18 -10.93 4.11
C LEU A 41 10.23 -10.71 2.92
N ALA A 42 9.01 -10.27 3.17
CA ALA A 42 8.05 -9.94 2.11
C ALA A 42 8.58 -8.83 1.21
N ALA A 43 9.13 -7.74 1.78
CA ALA A 43 9.72 -6.65 1.03
C ALA A 43 10.90 -7.11 0.16
N LYS A 44 11.76 -7.98 0.69
CA LYS A 44 12.87 -8.57 -0.07
C LYS A 44 12.35 -9.27 -1.33
N ASN A 45 11.32 -10.09 -1.21
CA ASN A 45 10.73 -10.80 -2.35
C ASN A 45 10.14 -9.82 -3.36
N LEU A 46 9.34 -8.84 -2.90
CA LEU A 46 8.74 -7.82 -3.76
C LEU A 46 9.79 -6.99 -4.52
N LEU A 47 10.89 -6.64 -3.87
CA LEU A 47 11.98 -5.89 -4.51
C LEU A 47 12.82 -6.78 -5.44
N THR A 48 12.94 -8.07 -5.16
CA THR A 48 13.59 -9.04 -6.05
C THR A 48 12.78 -9.22 -7.32
N ASP A 49 11.47 -9.46 -7.21
CA ASP A 49 10.57 -9.57 -8.36
C ASP A 49 10.59 -8.29 -9.19
N PHE A 50 10.60 -7.13 -8.53
CA PHE A 50 10.74 -5.84 -9.20
C PHE A 50 12.06 -5.71 -9.96
N LYS A 51 13.18 -6.11 -9.35
CA LYS A 51 14.51 -6.12 -10.01
C LYS A 51 14.54 -7.07 -11.21
N ASP A 52 13.95 -8.26 -11.08
CA ASP A 52 13.98 -9.28 -12.14
C ASP A 52 13.17 -8.83 -13.36
N GLN A 53 12.07 -8.09 -13.16
CA GLN A 53 11.34 -7.42 -14.25
C GLN A 53 12.21 -6.40 -15.01
N PHE A 54 13.23 -5.83 -14.37
CA PHE A 54 14.18 -4.91 -15.00
C PHE A 54 15.40 -5.62 -15.59
N GLY A 55 15.85 -6.72 -15.01
CA GLY A 55 17.03 -7.47 -15.44
C GLY A 55 16.86 -8.17 -16.79
N GLU A 56 15.63 -8.39 -17.23
CA GLU A 56 15.29 -8.95 -18.54
C GLU A 56 15.29 -7.90 -19.68
N LEU A 57 15.41 -6.61 -19.35
CA LEU A 57 15.42 -5.54 -20.33
C LEU A 57 16.85 -5.33 -20.86
N ASP A 58 17.00 -5.32 -22.17
CA ASP A 58 18.22 -4.89 -22.81
C ASP A 58 18.49 -3.38 -22.53
N PRO A 59 19.68 -2.84 -22.84
CA PRO A 59 19.98 -1.43 -22.59
C PRO A 59 18.99 -0.47 -23.25
N LEU A 60 18.39 -0.85 -24.38
CA LEU A 60 17.38 -0.06 -25.09
C LEU A 60 16.03 -0.13 -24.37
N GLY A 61 15.66 -1.31 -23.91
CA GLY A 61 14.48 -1.54 -23.08
C GLY A 61 14.57 -0.83 -21.74
N THR A 62 15.76 -0.83 -21.11
CA THR A 62 16.02 -0.08 -19.88
C THR A 62 15.88 1.43 -20.09
N ALA A 63 16.42 1.98 -21.18
CA ALA A 63 16.29 3.40 -21.52
C ALA A 63 14.84 3.78 -21.83
N ALA A 64 14.11 2.94 -22.57
CA ALA A 64 12.69 3.14 -22.86
C ALA A 64 11.84 3.06 -21.58
N PHE A 65 12.17 2.14 -20.66
CA PHE A 65 11.51 2.00 -19.37
C PHE A 65 11.77 3.23 -18.48
N VAL A 66 13.01 3.69 -18.35
CA VAL A 66 13.36 4.90 -17.59
C VAL A 66 12.65 6.13 -18.18
N GLY A 67 12.62 6.25 -19.52
CA GLY A 67 11.86 7.29 -20.20
C GLY A 67 10.37 7.23 -19.88
N ARG A 68 9.78 6.04 -19.90
CA ARG A 68 8.39 5.78 -19.55
C ARG A 68 8.10 6.12 -18.08
N GLN A 69 9.00 5.73 -17.16
CA GLN A 69 8.87 6.03 -15.74
C GLN A 69 8.98 7.54 -15.43
N VAL A 70 9.80 8.28 -16.19
CA VAL A 70 9.84 9.74 -16.11
C VAL A 70 8.53 10.35 -16.60
N VAL A 71 7.98 9.86 -17.72
CA VAL A 71 6.69 10.30 -18.26
C VAL A 71 5.54 9.92 -17.30
N GLU A 72 5.54 8.68 -16.77
CA GLU A 72 4.59 8.24 -15.77
C GLU A 72 4.69 9.08 -14.49
N THR A 73 5.90 9.38 -13.99
CA THR A 73 6.09 10.26 -12.82
C THR A 73 5.55 11.68 -13.06
N ILE A 74 5.66 12.20 -14.28
CA ILE A 74 5.09 13.51 -14.64
C ILE A 74 3.56 13.41 -14.77
N ALA A 75 3.06 12.35 -15.38
CA ALA A 75 1.63 12.06 -15.50
C ALA A 75 1.00 11.78 -14.13
N GLU A 76 1.68 11.00 -13.27
CA GLU A 76 1.28 10.74 -11.89
C GLU A 76 1.21 12.02 -11.05
N ARG A 77 2.19 12.93 -11.17
CA ARG A 77 2.12 14.22 -10.49
C ARG A 77 0.94 15.07 -10.98
N GLY A 78 0.61 14.98 -12.26
CA GLY A 78 -0.58 15.60 -12.83
C GLY A 78 -1.86 14.95 -12.28
N ALA A 79 -1.95 13.63 -12.33
CA ALA A 79 -3.08 12.86 -11.82
C ALA A 79 -3.26 13.02 -10.30
N ILE A 80 -2.17 13.02 -9.52
CA ILE A 80 -2.21 13.28 -8.08
C ILE A 80 -2.69 14.69 -7.80
N ARG A 81 -2.20 15.68 -8.55
CA ARG A 81 -2.62 17.06 -8.39
C ARG A 81 -4.11 17.22 -8.72
N GLU A 82 -4.55 16.60 -9.79
CA GLU A 82 -5.96 16.58 -10.19
C GLU A 82 -6.81 15.84 -9.16
N PHE A 83 -6.35 14.70 -8.67
CA PHE A 83 -6.98 13.93 -7.60
C PHE A 83 -7.03 14.71 -6.29
N LEU A 84 -5.93 15.32 -5.84
CA LEU A 84 -5.91 16.16 -4.65
C LEU A 84 -6.78 17.42 -4.82
N THR A 85 -6.90 17.93 -6.03
CA THR A 85 -7.81 19.06 -6.33
C THR A 85 -9.26 18.60 -6.23
N ARG A 86 -9.62 17.44 -6.76
CA ARG A 86 -10.95 16.82 -6.60
C ARG A 86 -11.28 16.60 -5.12
N ILE A 87 -10.39 15.93 -4.36
CA ILE A 87 -10.57 15.74 -2.90
C ILE A 87 -10.73 17.09 -2.19
N SER A 88 -9.93 18.08 -2.54
CA SER A 88 -10.00 19.42 -1.95
C SER A 88 -11.31 20.14 -2.28
N ASP A 89 -11.85 19.92 -3.48
CA ASP A 89 -13.12 20.47 -3.90
C ASP A 89 -14.30 19.73 -3.25
N ASP A 90 -14.21 18.40 -3.07
CA ASP A 90 -15.19 17.56 -2.39
C ASP A 90 -15.25 17.83 -0.87
N LEU A 91 -14.11 18.18 -0.26
CA LEU A 91 -14.04 18.57 1.16
C LEU A 91 -14.53 20.01 1.43
N ARG A 92 -14.95 20.77 0.42
CA ARG A 92 -15.57 22.07 0.64
C ARG A 92 -16.94 21.89 1.30
N PRO A 93 -17.26 22.67 2.35
CA PRO A 93 -18.59 22.65 2.96
C PRO A 93 -19.66 22.97 1.91
N GLY A 94 -20.47 21.99 1.53
CA GLY A 94 -21.55 22.11 0.55
C GLY A 94 -21.34 21.37 -0.77
N SER A 95 -20.26 20.61 -0.97
CA SER A 95 -20.18 19.65 -2.06
C SER A 95 -20.87 18.34 -1.65
N ASP A 96 -21.94 17.98 -2.33
CA ASP A 96 -22.67 16.71 -2.12
C ASP A 96 -21.98 15.50 -2.78
N ASP A 97 -20.79 15.69 -3.39
CA ASP A 97 -20.13 14.69 -4.20
C ASP A 97 -18.93 14.02 -3.47
N THR A 98 -19.24 13.32 -2.37
CA THR A 98 -18.29 12.41 -1.71
C THR A 98 -18.28 11.01 -2.37
N GLY A 99 -18.97 10.84 -3.49
CA GLY A 99 -19.20 9.56 -4.15
C GLY A 99 -17.92 8.83 -4.52
N ASP A 100 -16.99 9.49 -5.16
CA ASP A 100 -15.77 8.88 -5.72
C ASP A 100 -14.84 8.24 -4.68
N LEU A 101 -14.71 8.80 -3.48
CA LEU A 101 -13.83 8.27 -2.44
C LEU A 101 -14.41 7.06 -1.71
N LEU A 102 -15.71 6.91 -1.73
CA LEU A 102 -16.42 5.78 -1.15
C LEU A 102 -16.52 4.61 -2.15
N GLU A 103 -16.25 4.86 -3.42
CA GLU A 103 -16.23 3.82 -4.42
C GLU A 103 -15.07 2.86 -4.22
N ARG A 104 -15.37 1.57 -4.21
CA ARG A 104 -14.40 0.49 -3.98
C ARG A 104 -13.29 0.49 -5.03
N GLU A 105 -13.63 0.75 -6.28
CA GLU A 105 -12.67 0.77 -7.39
C GLU A 105 -11.65 1.89 -7.19
N THR A 106 -12.11 3.09 -6.85
CA THR A 106 -11.24 4.23 -6.52
C THR A 106 -10.30 3.92 -5.36
N GLN A 107 -10.80 3.26 -4.31
CA GLN A 107 -9.97 2.86 -3.17
C GLN A 107 -8.90 1.83 -3.56
N LEU A 108 -9.24 0.85 -4.40
CA LEU A 108 -8.30 -0.15 -4.91
C LEU A 108 -7.22 0.48 -5.80
N GLU A 109 -7.61 1.39 -6.69
CA GLU A 109 -6.66 2.12 -7.55
C GLU A 109 -5.68 2.95 -6.73
N LEU A 110 -6.15 3.64 -5.69
CA LEU A 110 -5.31 4.41 -4.78
C LEU A 110 -4.29 3.55 -4.06
N LEU A 111 -4.69 2.37 -3.56
CA LEU A 111 -3.77 1.48 -2.87
C LEU A 111 -2.76 0.86 -3.84
N ARG A 112 -3.16 0.52 -5.08
CA ARG A 112 -2.24 0.06 -6.14
C ARG A 112 -1.22 1.13 -6.48
N TRP A 113 -1.68 2.34 -6.74
CA TRP A 113 -0.80 3.47 -6.99
C TRP A 113 0.18 3.73 -5.84
N ARG A 114 -0.32 3.72 -4.60
CA ARG A 114 0.51 3.92 -3.40
C ARG A 114 1.59 2.85 -3.27
N GLU A 115 1.25 1.58 -3.50
CA GLU A 115 2.20 0.46 -3.49
C GLU A 115 3.31 0.67 -4.53
N ASP A 116 2.95 0.96 -5.78
CA ASP A 116 3.92 1.16 -6.85
C ASP A 116 4.81 2.37 -6.62
N HIS A 117 4.25 3.46 -6.09
CA HIS A 117 5.00 4.66 -5.72
C HIS A 117 6.05 4.37 -4.64
N VAL A 118 5.65 3.69 -3.56
CA VAL A 118 6.54 3.35 -2.44
C VAL A 118 7.61 2.36 -2.87
N LYS A 119 7.24 1.33 -3.64
CA LYS A 119 8.15 0.32 -4.20
C LYS A 119 9.21 0.95 -5.11
N SER A 120 8.80 1.79 -6.05
CA SER A 120 9.70 2.52 -6.94
C SER A 120 10.62 3.48 -6.17
N GLY A 121 10.12 4.12 -5.12
CA GLY A 121 10.90 4.99 -4.24
C GLY A 121 11.99 4.24 -3.48
N ALA A 122 11.66 3.08 -2.90
CA ALA A 122 12.62 2.22 -2.20
C ALA A 122 13.69 1.68 -3.16
N ALA A 123 13.28 1.18 -4.34
CA ALA A 123 14.20 0.67 -5.35
C ALA A 123 15.20 1.74 -5.82
N ARG A 124 14.74 2.97 -6.06
CA ARG A 124 15.63 4.09 -6.44
C ARG A 124 16.65 4.43 -5.35
N ARG A 125 16.24 4.41 -4.06
CA ARG A 125 17.14 4.68 -2.93
C ARG A 125 18.23 3.61 -2.82
N LEU A 126 17.83 2.33 -2.89
CA LEU A 126 18.76 1.21 -2.84
C LEU A 126 19.75 1.27 -4.01
N LYS A 127 19.24 1.46 -5.24
CA LYS A 127 20.08 1.58 -6.42
C LYS A 127 21.05 2.77 -6.33
N GLY A 128 20.55 3.96 -5.98
CA GLY A 128 21.38 5.16 -5.86
C GLY A 128 22.52 4.98 -4.87
N GLY A 129 22.27 4.40 -3.69
CA GLY A 129 23.31 4.14 -2.71
C GLY A 129 24.39 3.16 -3.21
N ILE A 130 23.98 2.13 -3.96
CA ILE A 130 24.91 1.16 -4.57
C ILE A 130 25.72 1.81 -5.71
N ASP A 131 25.07 2.57 -6.57
CA ASP A 131 25.72 3.29 -7.69
C ASP A 131 26.73 4.34 -7.17
N ASP A 132 26.50 4.91 -5.99
CA ASP A 132 27.44 5.81 -5.30
C ASP A 132 28.62 5.06 -4.66
N GLY A 133 28.72 3.75 -4.82
CA GLY A 133 29.82 2.91 -4.32
C GLY A 133 29.76 2.63 -2.82
N ARG A 134 28.63 2.84 -2.17
CA ARG A 134 28.43 2.51 -0.77
C ARG A 134 28.30 1.00 -0.56
N ASP A 135 28.65 0.53 0.64
CA ASP A 135 28.42 -0.87 1.00
C ASP A 135 26.92 -1.22 0.93
N PRO A 136 26.53 -2.30 0.23
CA PRO A 136 25.12 -2.68 0.05
C PRO A 136 24.38 -2.91 1.36
N PHE A 137 25.07 -3.39 2.40
CA PHE A 137 24.45 -3.62 3.72
C PHE A 137 24.13 -2.29 4.40
N ASP A 138 25.05 -1.31 4.36
CA ASP A 138 24.82 0.02 4.92
C ASP A 138 23.68 0.73 4.19
N VAL A 139 23.61 0.60 2.86
CA VAL A 139 22.51 1.15 2.05
C VAL A 139 21.17 0.53 2.46
N LEU A 140 21.13 -0.78 2.70
CA LEU A 140 19.93 -1.47 3.14
C LEU A 140 19.50 -1.02 4.53
N ILE A 141 20.43 -0.85 5.47
CA ILE A 141 20.14 -0.36 6.83
C ILE A 141 19.54 1.04 6.78
N ASP A 142 20.13 1.95 5.99
CA ASP A 142 19.64 3.32 5.85
C ASP A 142 18.26 3.40 5.16
N ALA A 143 17.94 2.43 4.33
CA ALA A 143 16.66 2.36 3.62
C ALA A 143 15.61 1.48 4.32
N GLN A 144 15.89 0.91 5.49
CA GLN A 144 15.07 -0.10 6.14
C GLN A 144 13.61 0.31 6.33
N ASP A 145 13.35 1.54 6.73
CA ASP A 145 11.99 2.06 6.91
C ASP A 145 11.21 2.07 5.59
N HIS A 146 11.87 2.43 4.49
CA HIS A 146 11.27 2.40 3.16
C HIS A 146 11.01 0.98 2.68
N VAL A 147 11.92 0.05 2.99
CA VAL A 147 11.78 -1.38 2.68
C VAL A 147 10.57 -1.97 3.42
N ILE A 148 10.42 -1.68 4.70
CA ILE A 148 9.25 -2.10 5.49
C ILE A 148 7.95 -1.47 4.94
N ALA A 149 8.00 -0.21 4.51
CA ALA A 149 6.85 0.47 3.92
C ALA A 149 6.35 -0.21 2.64
N VAL A 150 7.26 -0.76 1.79
CA VAL A 150 6.89 -1.55 0.60
C VAL A 150 6.01 -2.74 0.97
N ALA A 151 6.42 -3.52 1.97
CA ALA A 151 5.63 -4.68 2.40
C ALA A 151 4.28 -4.27 3.02
N ARG A 152 4.25 -3.19 3.79
CA ARG A 152 2.99 -2.69 4.39
C ARG A 152 1.99 -2.27 3.34
N THR A 153 2.40 -1.48 2.35
CA THR A 153 1.49 -1.02 1.28
C THR A 153 0.95 -2.19 0.47
N TYR A 154 1.79 -3.19 0.19
CA TYR A 154 1.36 -4.43 -0.44
C TYR A 154 0.30 -5.18 0.38
N VAL A 155 0.55 -5.40 1.68
CA VAL A 155 -0.40 -6.10 2.56
C VAL A 155 -1.73 -5.36 2.66
N GLU A 156 -1.71 -4.04 2.80
CA GLU A 156 -2.93 -3.22 2.87
C GLU A 156 -3.77 -3.35 1.59
N ARG A 157 -3.14 -3.34 0.40
CA ARG A 157 -3.84 -3.58 -0.86
C ARG A 157 -4.43 -4.99 -0.93
N VAL A 158 -3.65 -6.02 -0.60
CA VAL A 158 -4.12 -7.42 -0.63
C VAL A 158 -5.30 -7.63 0.32
N VAL A 159 -5.26 -7.01 1.49
CA VAL A 159 -6.39 -7.06 2.45
C VAL A 159 -7.65 -6.44 1.84
N LEU A 160 -7.56 -5.26 1.23
CA LEU A 160 -8.73 -4.64 0.61
C LEU A 160 -9.25 -5.47 -0.57
N GLU A 161 -8.38 -6.01 -1.41
CA GLU A 161 -8.78 -6.91 -2.53
C GLU A 161 -9.49 -8.18 -2.02
N ALA A 162 -9.01 -8.75 -0.91
CA ALA A 162 -9.66 -9.90 -0.29
C ALA A 162 -11.07 -9.55 0.24
N PHE A 163 -11.22 -8.39 0.87
CA PHE A 163 -12.53 -7.89 1.32
C PHE A 163 -13.45 -7.61 0.14
N ALA A 164 -12.99 -6.95 -0.92
CA ALA A 164 -13.75 -6.68 -2.12
C ALA A 164 -14.28 -7.98 -2.74
N THR A 165 -13.41 -8.98 -2.90
CA THR A 165 -13.78 -10.30 -3.42
C THR A 165 -14.80 -11.01 -2.51
N ALA A 166 -14.64 -10.91 -1.19
CA ALA A 166 -15.57 -11.52 -0.25
C ALA A 166 -16.95 -10.87 -0.30
N ILE A 167 -17.00 -9.54 -0.45
CA ILE A 167 -18.26 -8.80 -0.58
C ILE A 167 -19.00 -9.19 -1.87
N GLU A 168 -18.31 -9.35 -2.99
CA GLU A 168 -18.91 -9.79 -4.26
C GLU A 168 -19.57 -11.16 -4.16
N ARG A 169 -18.99 -12.05 -3.36
CA ARG A 169 -19.51 -13.40 -3.12
C ARG A 169 -20.55 -13.47 -2.00
N CYS A 170 -20.77 -12.35 -1.29
CA CYS A 170 -21.68 -12.32 -0.17
C CYS A 170 -23.14 -12.37 -0.63
N GLU A 171 -23.90 -13.33 -0.13
CA GLU A 171 -25.32 -13.47 -0.44
C GLU A 171 -26.22 -12.52 0.39
N HIS A 172 -25.67 -11.96 1.45
CA HIS A 172 -26.42 -11.08 2.37
C HIS A 172 -26.48 -9.66 1.82
N THR A 173 -27.65 -9.23 1.34
CA THR A 173 -27.86 -7.96 0.62
C THR A 173 -27.34 -6.76 1.40
N ARG A 174 -27.66 -6.63 2.68
CA ARG A 174 -27.22 -5.50 3.52
C ARG A 174 -25.69 -5.40 3.67
N SER A 175 -24.97 -6.53 3.61
CA SER A 175 -23.51 -6.53 3.69
C SER A 175 -22.84 -6.21 2.36
N ARG A 176 -23.58 -6.28 1.24
CA ARG A 176 -23.08 -5.89 -0.09
C ARG A 176 -23.24 -4.41 -0.36
N GLU A 177 -24.16 -3.73 0.34
CA GLU A 177 -24.45 -2.30 0.22
C GLU A 177 -23.55 -1.43 1.11
N LEU A 178 -22.78 -2.05 2.02
CA LEU A 178 -21.78 -1.40 2.85
C LEU A 178 -20.39 -1.44 2.20
#